data_4fb4d2dd6aae6875e5b9d268636a987f
#
_entry.id   4fb4d2dd6aae6875e5b9d268636a987f
#
_cell.length_a   1.000
_cell.length_b   1.000
_cell.length_c   1.000
_cell.angle_alpha   90.00
_cell.angle_beta   90.00
_cell.angle_gamma   90.00
#
_symmetry.space_group_name_H-M   'P 1'
#
loop_
_entity.id
_entity.type
_entity.pdbx_description
1 polymer ?
#
loop_
_entity_poly.entity_id
_entity_poly.type
_entity_poly.pdbx_seq_one_letter_code
_entity_poly.pdbx_strand_id
1 'polypeptide(L)'
;MMIKRKLVLGAAALAMAGLLPALGQAMTASNTRITNTVTVNYADAAGTAQTALEASVQISVNLVPSAPLVVFPANQDFTAENTSYNLTYIITATANGPDTYVLGTVDTRNNMDDDAAATTPSVTLGATSIASPASAGQNTLVVPFDGNDSDSAVNGIQVGDTIVIDPTGVAEVAVVTAIDESNGPLGNTVTITVADPLVNSFAYGIMIGERQEVTQVITTDSVTAGVTGTHSLITTVSSQTDNGIFIEQTTATVLTVRRPGLTVNKYVRNVTTPVSGADAITLSGNTWYASGVSGNPADVMEYLIVVSNSDPDAGNATGIVIVDPIPQFTTFVSGTVSLDATGTGTFVSQGDDVDSGSAAEFDASGNGVLYVYAGLGGDDSEPGVGNGEGGVLAAGESSRVVFRVTID
;
A
#
# COMPACT_ATOMS: atom_id res chain seq x y z
N MET A 1 47.45 5.83 64.67
CA MET A 1 46.27 6.47 63.99
C MET A 1 45.92 5.66 62.76
N MET A 2 45.00 4.73 62.95
CA MET A 2 44.61 3.77 61.90
C MET A 2 43.43 4.36 61.12
N ILE A 3 43.63 4.65 59.84
CA ILE A 3 42.58 5.04 58.93
C ILE A 3 41.93 3.80 58.35
N LYS A 4 40.71 3.49 58.79
CA LYS A 4 39.84 2.44 58.17
C LYS A 4 39.28 2.94 56.84
N ARG A 5 39.76 2.45 55.72
CA ARG A 5 39.13 2.59 54.43
C ARG A 5 37.86 1.71 54.36
N LYS A 6 36.69 2.35 54.29
CA LYS A 6 35.43 1.68 53.95
C LYS A 6 35.40 1.43 52.44
N LEU A 7 35.43 0.16 52.05
CA LEU A 7 35.18 -0.28 50.69
C LEU A 7 33.66 -0.20 50.45
N VAL A 8 33.21 0.73 49.64
CA VAL A 8 31.84 0.79 49.17
C VAL A 8 31.75 -0.13 47.97
N LEU A 9 31.20 -1.33 48.14
CA LEU A 9 30.82 -2.22 47.06
C LEU A 9 29.53 -1.66 46.44
N GLY A 10 29.67 -0.97 45.31
CA GLY A 10 28.54 -0.61 44.46
C GLY A 10 28.03 -1.86 43.77
N ALA A 11 26.92 -2.41 44.22
CA ALA A 11 26.18 -3.42 43.47
C ALA A 11 25.56 -2.77 42.24
N ALA A 12 26.19 -2.92 41.09
CA ALA A 12 25.56 -2.67 39.79
C ALA A 12 24.54 -3.81 39.58
N ALA A 13 23.29 -3.55 39.92
CA ALA A 13 22.18 -4.41 39.49
C ALA A 13 22.04 -4.23 37.98
N LEU A 14 22.68 -5.11 37.22
CA LEU A 14 22.44 -5.28 35.80
C LEU A 14 21.03 -5.87 35.68
N ALA A 15 20.03 -5.01 35.37
CA ALA A 15 18.71 -5.46 34.96
C ALA A 15 18.89 -6.12 33.59
N MET A 16 19.22 -7.41 33.57
CA MET A 16 18.87 -8.30 32.49
C MET A 16 17.35 -8.40 32.50
N ALA A 17 16.69 -7.50 31.80
CA ALA A 17 15.37 -7.80 31.26
C ALA A 17 15.59 -8.95 30.26
N GLY A 18 15.57 -10.18 30.79
CA GLY A 18 15.55 -11.37 29.97
C GLY A 18 14.33 -11.24 29.06
N LEU A 19 14.57 -11.20 27.75
CA LEU A 19 13.63 -11.74 26.79
C LEU A 19 13.51 -13.24 27.10
N LEU A 20 12.74 -13.59 28.12
CA LEU A 20 12.11 -14.88 28.18
C LEU A 20 11.20 -14.91 26.96
N PRO A 21 11.33 -15.88 26.03
CA PRO A 21 10.24 -16.14 25.11
C PRO A 21 9.01 -16.25 26.00
N ALA A 22 8.00 -15.44 25.76
CA ALA A 22 6.71 -15.59 26.41
C ALA A 22 6.29 -17.03 26.04
N LEU A 23 6.42 -17.94 26.97
CA LEU A 23 5.79 -19.25 26.91
C LEU A 23 4.33 -18.90 26.69
N GLY A 24 3.76 -19.23 25.53
CA GLY A 24 2.39 -18.96 25.19
C GLY A 24 1.56 -19.29 26.44
N GLN A 25 0.97 -18.26 27.07
CA GLN A 25 0.18 -18.46 28.28
C GLN A 25 -1.01 -19.30 27.81
N ALA A 26 -1.12 -20.51 28.32
CA ALA A 26 -2.30 -21.32 28.10
C ALA A 26 -3.50 -20.53 28.66
N MET A 27 -4.27 -19.90 27.79
CA MET A 27 -5.44 -19.11 28.17
C MET A 27 -6.70 -19.92 27.89
N THR A 28 -7.64 -19.84 28.82
CA THR A 28 -8.99 -20.37 28.58
C THR A 28 -9.75 -19.39 27.68
N ALA A 29 -10.35 -19.90 26.60
CA ALA A 29 -11.13 -19.08 25.68
C ALA A 29 -12.26 -18.36 26.39
N SER A 30 -12.61 -17.16 25.97
CA SER A 30 -13.79 -16.43 26.44
C SER A 30 -15.06 -17.24 26.19
N ASN A 31 -16.11 -16.94 26.92
CA ASN A 31 -17.40 -17.62 26.88
C ASN A 31 -17.37 -19.12 27.32
N THR A 32 -16.15 -19.70 27.52
CA THR A 32 -16.05 -21.08 28.05
C THR A 32 -16.83 -21.20 29.34
N ARG A 33 -17.71 -22.21 29.41
CA ARG A 33 -18.49 -22.52 30.60
C ARG A 33 -17.74 -23.51 31.49
N ILE A 34 -17.49 -23.12 32.73
CA ILE A 34 -16.87 -23.97 33.75
C ILE A 34 -17.94 -24.35 34.75
N THR A 35 -18.32 -25.63 34.77
CA THR A 35 -19.34 -26.15 35.66
C THR A 35 -18.65 -26.95 36.80
N ASN A 36 -18.98 -26.63 38.03
CA ASN A 36 -18.57 -27.37 39.19
C ASN A 36 -19.79 -28.06 39.83
N THR A 37 -19.77 -29.38 39.89
CA THR A 37 -20.86 -30.19 40.44
C THR A 37 -20.39 -30.91 41.72
N VAL A 38 -21.18 -30.78 42.76
CA VAL A 38 -20.97 -31.57 44.01
C VAL A 38 -22.06 -32.66 44.05
N THR A 39 -21.62 -33.88 44.31
CA THR A 39 -22.50 -35.01 44.51
C THR A 39 -22.40 -35.47 45.96
N VAL A 40 -23.54 -35.59 46.63
CA VAL A 40 -23.65 -36.08 48.02
C VAL A 40 -24.30 -37.47 48.03
N ASN A 41 -23.52 -38.46 48.38
CA ASN A 41 -24.02 -39.82 48.57
C ASN A 41 -24.36 -40.01 50.07
N TYR A 42 -25.54 -40.58 50.35
CA TYR A 42 -25.97 -40.83 51.72
C TYR A 42 -26.79 -42.12 51.81
N ALA A 43 -26.93 -42.60 53.03
CA ALA A 43 -27.77 -43.75 53.32
C ALA A 43 -28.80 -43.37 54.41
N ASP A 44 -29.91 -44.11 54.51
CA ASP A 44 -30.86 -44.00 55.62
C ASP A 44 -30.33 -44.61 56.93
N ALA A 45 -31.09 -44.50 57.99
CA ALA A 45 -30.69 -45.01 59.29
C ALA A 45 -30.58 -46.55 59.35
N ALA A 46 -31.10 -47.29 58.38
CA ALA A 46 -30.96 -48.73 58.19
C ALA A 46 -29.72 -49.12 57.36
N GLY A 47 -28.96 -48.15 56.86
CA GLY A 47 -27.80 -48.35 56.03
C GLY A 47 -28.13 -48.54 54.54
N THR A 48 -29.38 -48.30 54.11
CA THR A 48 -29.77 -48.40 52.70
C THR A 48 -29.32 -47.17 51.95
N ALA A 49 -28.51 -47.34 50.86
CA ALA A 49 -28.05 -46.25 50.02
C ALA A 49 -29.26 -45.54 49.39
N GLN A 50 -29.27 -44.22 49.46
CA GLN A 50 -30.27 -43.34 48.86
C GLN A 50 -29.74 -42.79 47.55
N THR A 51 -30.65 -42.23 46.73
CA THR A 51 -30.28 -41.53 45.49
C THR A 51 -29.36 -40.35 45.83
N ALA A 52 -28.23 -40.28 45.16
CA ALA A 52 -27.32 -39.17 45.30
C ALA A 52 -27.97 -37.83 45.04
N LEU A 53 -27.61 -36.82 45.83
CA LEU A 53 -28.03 -35.45 45.62
C LEU A 53 -26.92 -34.71 44.90
N GLU A 54 -27.30 -33.95 43.90
CA GLU A 54 -26.33 -33.17 43.11
C GLU A 54 -26.72 -31.68 43.14
N ALA A 55 -25.69 -30.84 43.20
CA ALA A 55 -25.83 -29.39 43.02
C ALA A 55 -24.66 -28.90 42.17
N SER A 56 -24.96 -28.00 41.21
CA SER A 56 -23.95 -27.44 40.31
C SER A 56 -24.00 -25.95 40.31
N VAL A 57 -22.87 -25.32 40.04
CA VAL A 57 -22.68 -23.89 39.74
C VAL A 57 -21.87 -23.78 38.48
N GLN A 58 -22.21 -22.80 37.63
CA GLN A 58 -21.54 -22.50 36.38
C GLN A 58 -21.01 -21.08 36.39
N ILE A 59 -19.81 -20.89 35.84
CA ILE A 59 -19.20 -19.59 35.54
C ILE A 59 -18.82 -19.54 34.08
N SER A 60 -18.82 -18.37 33.47
CA SER A 60 -18.33 -18.12 32.12
C SER A 60 -17.01 -17.33 32.19
N VAL A 61 -16.08 -17.65 31.30
CA VAL A 61 -14.81 -16.93 31.16
C VAL A 61 -15.06 -15.62 30.43
N ASN A 62 -14.54 -14.52 30.96
CA ASN A 62 -14.64 -13.21 30.32
C ASN A 62 -13.61 -13.06 29.18
N LEU A 63 -13.92 -12.19 28.21
CA LEU A 63 -12.96 -11.71 27.24
C LEU A 63 -11.83 -10.94 27.94
N VAL A 64 -10.60 -11.29 27.62
CA VAL A 64 -9.39 -10.55 27.97
C VAL A 64 -8.79 -10.03 26.68
N PRO A 65 -8.89 -8.72 26.39
CA PRO A 65 -8.32 -8.15 25.17
C PRO A 65 -6.81 -8.27 25.16
N SER A 66 -6.24 -8.38 23.98
CA SER A 66 -4.79 -8.43 23.76
C SER A 66 -4.42 -7.66 22.50
N ALA A 67 -3.22 -7.06 22.48
CA ALA A 67 -2.72 -6.37 21.30
C ALA A 67 -2.52 -7.38 20.16
N PRO A 68 -3.07 -7.13 18.96
CA PRO A 68 -2.95 -8.06 17.84
C PRO A 68 -1.52 -8.14 17.32
N LEU A 69 -1.20 -9.21 16.60
CA LEU A 69 -0.02 -9.22 15.73
C LEU A 69 -0.37 -8.53 14.43
N VAL A 70 0.49 -7.61 13.98
CA VAL A 70 0.26 -6.82 12.78
C VAL A 70 1.47 -6.87 11.86
N VAL A 71 1.24 -7.21 10.58
CA VAL A 71 2.20 -6.96 9.51
C VAL A 71 1.80 -5.63 8.86
N PHE A 72 2.65 -4.64 9.02
CA PHE A 72 2.45 -3.31 8.47
C PHE A 72 2.86 -3.26 6.99
N PRO A 73 2.24 -2.38 6.18
CA PRO A 73 2.59 -2.24 4.77
C PRO A 73 4.02 -1.73 4.59
N ALA A 74 4.66 -2.16 3.49
CA ALA A 74 5.97 -1.63 3.09
C ALA A 74 5.82 -0.22 2.51
N ASN A 75 6.96 0.49 2.37
CA ASN A 75 7.03 1.76 1.67
C ASN A 75 6.56 1.62 0.22
N GLN A 76 5.92 2.66 -0.30
CA GLN A 76 5.39 2.70 -1.66
C GLN A 76 5.81 3.99 -2.37
N ASP A 77 5.92 3.93 -3.69
CA ASP A 77 6.30 5.03 -4.55
C ASP A 77 5.21 5.22 -5.61
N PHE A 78 4.65 6.42 -5.71
CA PHE A 78 3.50 6.73 -6.53
C PHE A 78 3.84 7.84 -7.52
N THR A 79 3.29 7.73 -8.73
CA THR A 79 3.52 8.66 -9.84
C THR A 79 2.36 9.65 -10.06
N ALA A 80 1.35 9.63 -9.19
CA ALA A 80 0.17 10.50 -9.30
C ALA A 80 -0.15 11.18 -7.96
N GLU A 81 -0.43 12.46 -8.04
CA GLU A 81 -0.96 13.30 -6.96
C GLU A 81 -2.48 13.14 -6.84
N ASN A 82 -3.06 13.55 -5.71
CA ASN A 82 -4.51 13.62 -5.48
C ASN A 82 -5.22 12.30 -5.80
N THR A 83 -4.60 11.19 -5.47
CA THR A 83 -5.07 9.85 -5.80
C THR A 83 -5.21 9.00 -4.54
N SER A 84 -6.24 8.14 -4.51
CA SER A 84 -6.45 7.20 -3.40
C SER A 84 -5.69 5.91 -3.64
N TYR A 85 -4.98 5.47 -2.61
CA TYR A 85 -4.19 4.24 -2.59
C TYR A 85 -4.63 3.32 -1.46
N ASN A 86 -4.45 2.02 -1.64
CA ASN A 86 -4.76 0.99 -0.68
C ASN A 86 -3.50 0.55 0.05
N LEU A 87 -3.53 0.63 1.38
CA LEU A 87 -2.52 0.05 2.25
C LEU A 87 -3.10 -1.22 2.89
N THR A 88 -2.44 -2.35 2.70
CA THR A 88 -2.89 -3.63 3.23
C THR A 88 -2.11 -3.98 4.50
N TYR A 89 -2.85 -4.20 5.57
CA TYR A 89 -2.37 -4.69 6.86
C TYR A 89 -2.81 -6.14 7.03
N ILE A 90 -1.96 -6.98 7.61
CA ILE A 90 -2.37 -8.32 8.01
C ILE A 90 -2.48 -8.33 9.53
N ILE A 91 -3.68 -8.56 10.06
CA ILE A 91 -3.96 -8.55 11.48
C ILE A 91 -4.30 -9.96 11.94
N THR A 92 -3.65 -10.41 13.03
CA THR A 92 -3.93 -11.69 13.67
C THR A 92 -4.37 -11.46 15.10
N ALA A 93 -5.52 -12.00 15.49
CA ALA A 93 -6.04 -11.91 16.85
C ALA A 93 -5.15 -12.69 17.83
N THR A 94 -4.99 -12.12 19.03
CA THR A 94 -4.25 -12.74 20.15
C THR A 94 -5.03 -12.67 21.46
N ALA A 95 -6.24 -12.09 21.46
CA ALA A 95 -7.16 -12.13 22.58
C ALA A 95 -7.64 -13.56 22.87
N ASN A 96 -8.24 -13.81 24.04
CA ASN A 96 -8.80 -15.13 24.34
C ASN A 96 -10.21 -15.36 23.76
N GLY A 97 -10.69 -14.46 22.89
CA GLY A 97 -12.01 -14.53 22.23
C GLY A 97 -12.16 -13.42 21.22
N PRO A 98 -13.35 -13.26 20.60
CA PRO A 98 -13.57 -12.30 19.55
C PRO A 98 -13.38 -10.86 20.04
N ASP A 99 -12.57 -10.09 19.32
CA ASP A 99 -12.32 -8.68 19.61
C ASP A 99 -12.33 -7.88 18.30
N THR A 100 -12.70 -6.60 18.39
CA THR A 100 -12.68 -5.69 17.27
C THR A 100 -11.44 -4.82 17.35
N TYR A 101 -10.67 -4.79 16.26
CA TYR A 101 -9.46 -4.00 16.13
C TYR A 101 -9.72 -2.80 15.23
N VAL A 102 -9.27 -1.62 15.66
CA VAL A 102 -9.43 -0.35 14.94
C VAL A 102 -8.07 0.19 14.56
N LEU A 103 -7.92 0.60 13.29
CA LEU A 103 -6.72 1.22 12.78
C LEU A 103 -6.83 2.75 12.85
N GLY A 104 -5.88 3.38 13.54
CA GLY A 104 -5.70 4.83 13.55
C GLY A 104 -4.32 5.17 13.00
N THR A 105 -4.22 6.17 12.13
CA THR A 105 -2.94 6.55 11.49
C THR A 105 -2.65 8.01 11.73
N VAL A 106 -1.44 8.30 12.15
CA VAL A 106 -0.86 9.64 12.18
C VAL A 106 0.00 9.80 10.93
N ASP A 107 -0.26 10.86 10.17
CA ASP A 107 0.45 11.20 8.95
C ASP A 107 1.33 12.43 9.17
N THR A 108 2.63 12.30 8.92
CA THR A 108 3.58 13.41 8.90
C THR A 108 4.04 13.63 7.47
N ARG A 109 3.87 14.85 6.97
CA ARG A 109 4.04 15.21 5.56
C ARG A 109 5.28 16.05 5.33
N ASN A 110 5.88 15.88 4.17
CA ASN A 110 6.96 16.72 3.69
C ASN A 110 6.74 17.05 2.22
N ASN A 111 6.73 18.35 1.86
CA ASN A 111 6.42 18.88 0.53
C ASN A 111 5.05 18.44 -0.01
N MET A 112 4.11 18.12 0.87
CA MET A 112 2.72 17.75 0.52
C MET A 112 1.77 18.80 1.09
N ASP A 113 0.61 18.96 0.45
CA ASP A 113 -0.49 19.77 0.97
C ASP A 113 -1.08 19.13 2.24
N ASP A 114 -1.99 19.80 2.95
CA ASP A 114 -2.45 19.37 4.27
C ASP A 114 -3.82 18.66 4.26
N ASP A 115 -4.34 18.31 3.09
CA ASP A 115 -5.70 17.80 2.93
C ASP A 115 -5.85 16.27 2.87
N ALA A 116 -4.74 15.49 2.90
CA ALA A 116 -4.80 14.04 2.79
C ALA A 116 -5.58 13.40 3.95
N ALA A 117 -6.46 12.48 3.59
CA ALA A 117 -7.28 11.73 4.52
C ALA A 117 -6.95 10.24 4.51
N ALA A 118 -6.68 9.67 5.68
CA ALA A 118 -6.63 8.22 5.88
C ALA A 118 -7.96 7.74 6.46
N THR A 119 -8.51 6.66 5.92
CA THR A 119 -9.67 6.00 6.53
C THR A 119 -9.26 5.31 7.85
N THR A 120 -10.23 5.10 8.73
CA THR A 120 -10.05 4.37 10.00
C THR A 120 -10.81 3.05 9.96
N PRO A 121 -10.35 2.03 9.22
CA PRO A 121 -11.04 0.76 9.14
C PRO A 121 -11.00 0.01 10.48
N SER A 122 -11.99 -0.86 10.67
CA SER A 122 -12.03 -1.79 11.79
C SER A 122 -12.32 -3.20 11.29
N VAL A 123 -11.90 -4.20 12.06
CA VAL A 123 -12.14 -5.61 11.79
C VAL A 123 -12.42 -6.33 13.10
N THR A 124 -13.43 -7.20 13.11
CA THR A 124 -13.67 -8.11 14.23
C THR A 124 -13.07 -9.46 13.88
N LEU A 125 -12.16 -9.95 14.70
CA LEU A 125 -11.47 -11.22 14.52
C LEU A 125 -11.82 -12.18 15.65
N GLY A 126 -12.10 -13.42 15.27
CA GLY A 126 -12.34 -14.49 16.20
C GLY A 126 -11.04 -15.01 16.85
N ALA A 127 -11.18 -15.54 18.07
CA ALA A 127 -10.08 -16.21 18.76
C ALA A 127 -10.59 -17.23 19.77
N THR A 128 -9.83 -18.31 19.93
CA THR A 128 -10.13 -19.39 20.90
C THR A 128 -8.83 -20.05 21.37
N SER A 129 -8.92 -21.19 22.04
CA SER A 129 -7.76 -21.97 22.47
C SER A 129 -8.00 -23.47 22.28
N ILE A 130 -6.92 -24.25 22.21
CA ILE A 130 -6.99 -25.70 22.10
C ILE A 130 -7.49 -26.31 23.43
N ALA A 131 -8.60 -27.04 23.37
CA ALA A 131 -9.19 -27.77 24.52
C ALA A 131 -8.69 -29.22 24.66
N SER A 132 -8.06 -29.78 23.63
CA SER A 132 -7.44 -31.12 23.66
C SER A 132 -6.21 -31.10 22.77
N PRO A 133 -5.05 -31.66 23.20
CA PRO A 133 -3.84 -31.63 22.40
C PRO A 133 -4.06 -32.12 20.97
N ALA A 134 -3.54 -31.38 19.99
CA ALA A 134 -3.59 -31.72 18.59
C ALA A 134 -2.22 -32.24 18.13
N SER A 135 -2.19 -33.36 17.42
CA SER A 135 -0.95 -33.97 16.94
C SER A 135 -0.69 -33.60 15.46
N ALA A 136 0.58 -33.48 15.10
CA ALA A 136 0.96 -33.38 13.69
C ALA A 136 0.33 -34.52 12.87
N GLY A 137 -0.13 -34.18 11.66
CA GLY A 137 -0.84 -35.09 10.75
C GLY A 137 -2.36 -35.16 10.94
N GLN A 138 -2.93 -34.58 12.00
CA GLN A 138 -4.40 -34.39 12.10
C GLN A 138 -4.81 -33.12 11.36
N ASN A 139 -6.08 -33.08 10.95
CA ASN A 139 -6.71 -31.88 10.38
C ASN A 139 -7.84 -31.33 11.24
N THR A 140 -7.92 -31.75 12.51
CA THR A 140 -8.96 -31.35 13.45
C THR A 140 -8.37 -30.73 14.71
N LEU A 141 -9.01 -29.68 15.19
CA LEU A 141 -8.70 -28.96 16.42
C LEU A 141 -9.94 -29.02 17.33
N VAL A 142 -9.77 -29.48 18.56
CA VAL A 142 -10.83 -29.44 19.57
C VAL A 142 -10.67 -28.18 20.40
N VAL A 143 -11.70 -27.35 20.45
CA VAL A 143 -11.72 -26.05 21.14
C VAL A 143 -12.89 -26.01 22.12
N PRO A 144 -12.88 -25.08 23.12
CA PRO A 144 -14.02 -24.91 24.01
C PRO A 144 -15.25 -24.44 23.28
N PHE A 145 -16.42 -24.92 23.68
CA PHE A 145 -17.71 -24.43 23.24
C PHE A 145 -17.98 -23.03 23.85
N ASP A 146 -18.41 -22.09 23.05
CA ASP A 146 -18.64 -20.70 23.45
C ASP A 146 -20.07 -20.44 24.01
N GLY A 147 -20.91 -21.47 24.01
CA GLY A 147 -22.27 -21.39 24.54
C GLY A 147 -23.35 -21.07 23.52
N ASN A 148 -22.98 -20.93 22.24
CA ASN A 148 -23.90 -20.76 21.12
C ASN A 148 -23.69 -21.88 20.11
N ASP A 149 -24.77 -22.66 19.79
CA ASP A 149 -24.77 -23.82 18.88
C ASP A 149 -25.59 -23.54 17.60
N SER A 150 -25.94 -22.29 17.35
CA SER A 150 -26.90 -21.94 16.30
C SER A 150 -26.30 -21.14 15.13
N ASP A 151 -25.02 -20.78 15.17
CA ASP A 151 -24.41 -19.88 14.20
C ASP A 151 -23.30 -20.51 13.35
N SER A 152 -22.94 -21.76 13.58
CA SER A 152 -21.84 -22.46 12.88
C SER A 152 -20.50 -21.72 12.99
N ALA A 153 -20.28 -21.08 14.15
CA ALA A 153 -19.08 -20.34 14.49
C ALA A 153 -18.65 -20.69 15.90
N VAL A 154 -17.39 -20.52 16.23
CA VAL A 154 -16.89 -20.67 17.60
C VAL A 154 -15.99 -19.49 17.97
N ASN A 155 -16.43 -18.71 18.96
CA ASN A 155 -15.73 -17.48 19.38
C ASN A 155 -15.38 -16.57 18.18
N GLY A 156 -16.31 -16.39 17.23
CA GLY A 156 -16.16 -15.54 16.05
C GLY A 156 -15.45 -16.20 14.87
N ILE A 157 -14.78 -17.33 15.06
CA ILE A 157 -14.14 -18.09 13.96
C ILE A 157 -15.22 -18.81 13.17
N GLN A 158 -15.18 -18.72 11.82
CA GLN A 158 -16.16 -19.27 10.89
C GLN A 158 -15.49 -20.15 9.81
N VAL A 159 -16.31 -20.87 9.07
CA VAL A 159 -15.85 -21.62 7.89
C VAL A 159 -15.40 -20.64 6.81
N GLY A 160 -14.22 -20.88 6.28
CA GLY A 160 -13.54 -20.02 5.30
C GLY A 160 -12.46 -19.13 5.92
N ASP A 161 -12.47 -18.92 7.22
CA ASP A 161 -11.48 -18.08 7.88
C ASP A 161 -10.08 -18.68 7.82
N THR A 162 -9.11 -17.79 7.71
CA THR A 162 -7.71 -18.14 7.93
C THR A 162 -7.39 -17.95 9.41
N ILE A 163 -6.90 -18.99 10.05
CA ILE A 163 -6.50 -18.98 11.46
C ILE A 163 -5.00 -19.18 11.60
N VAL A 164 -4.44 -18.69 12.69
CA VAL A 164 -3.07 -18.94 13.12
C VAL A 164 -3.12 -19.66 14.45
N ILE A 165 -2.57 -20.87 14.48
CA ILE A 165 -2.41 -21.67 15.70
C ILE A 165 -1.06 -21.28 16.32
N ASP A 166 -1.02 -20.99 17.61
CA ASP A 166 0.15 -20.50 18.35
C ASP A 166 0.77 -19.22 17.75
N PRO A 167 -0.02 -18.13 17.56
CA PRO A 167 0.44 -16.92 16.87
C PRO A 167 1.66 -16.26 17.51
N THR A 168 1.93 -16.52 18.78
CA THR A 168 3.07 -15.95 19.53
C THR A 168 4.23 -16.93 19.72
N GLY A 169 4.08 -18.18 19.28
CA GLY A 169 5.09 -19.25 19.40
C GLY A 169 5.47 -19.86 18.05
N VAL A 170 5.27 -21.16 17.89
CA VAL A 170 5.50 -21.87 16.61
C VAL A 170 4.24 -21.76 15.74
N ALA A 171 4.09 -20.60 15.12
CA ALA A 171 2.88 -20.27 14.38
C ALA A 171 2.65 -21.21 13.18
N GLU A 172 1.43 -21.73 13.06
CA GLU A 172 0.97 -22.48 11.89
C GLU A 172 -0.32 -21.87 11.34
N VAL A 173 -0.34 -21.59 10.03
CA VAL A 173 -1.49 -21.00 9.33
C VAL A 173 -2.34 -22.10 8.75
N ALA A 174 -3.65 -22.04 8.97
CA ALA A 174 -4.60 -23.01 8.43
C ALA A 174 -5.90 -22.32 7.99
N VAL A 175 -6.63 -22.95 7.08
CA VAL A 175 -7.96 -22.47 6.63
C VAL A 175 -9.03 -23.38 7.21
N VAL A 176 -10.05 -22.80 7.83
CA VAL A 176 -11.18 -23.52 8.42
C VAL A 176 -12.11 -24.03 7.31
N THR A 177 -12.38 -25.32 7.29
CA THR A 177 -13.26 -25.96 6.29
C THR A 177 -14.57 -26.47 6.87
N ALA A 178 -14.62 -26.77 8.17
CA ALA A 178 -15.84 -27.13 8.87
C ALA A 178 -15.74 -26.80 10.38
N ILE A 179 -16.91 -26.55 10.98
CA ILE A 179 -17.08 -26.40 12.43
C ILE A 179 -18.21 -27.35 12.83
N ASP A 180 -17.92 -28.25 13.77
CA ASP A 180 -18.88 -29.21 14.32
C ASP A 180 -19.14 -28.91 15.79
N GLU A 181 -20.31 -28.36 16.09
CA GLU A 181 -20.78 -27.98 17.41
C GLU A 181 -21.63 -29.04 18.09
N SER A 182 -21.85 -30.19 17.44
CA SER A 182 -22.75 -31.25 17.92
C SER A 182 -22.43 -31.73 19.35
N ASN A 183 -21.17 -31.63 19.76
CA ASN A 183 -20.71 -31.96 21.12
C ASN A 183 -20.72 -30.74 22.09
N GLY A 184 -21.05 -29.54 21.61
CA GLY A 184 -21.03 -28.31 22.39
C GLY A 184 -21.92 -28.37 23.62
N PRO A 185 -23.25 -28.58 23.49
CA PRO A 185 -24.17 -28.63 24.60
C PRO A 185 -23.93 -29.78 25.60
N LEU A 186 -23.35 -30.88 25.15
CA LEU A 186 -23.16 -32.11 25.92
C LEU A 186 -21.74 -32.23 26.51
N GLY A 187 -20.71 -31.85 25.74
CA GLY A 187 -19.30 -32.03 26.08
C GLY A 187 -18.49 -30.75 26.27
N ASN A 188 -19.11 -29.58 26.12
CA ASN A 188 -18.47 -28.28 26.20
C ASN A 188 -17.29 -28.08 25.21
N THR A 189 -17.28 -28.78 24.09
CA THR A 189 -16.24 -28.68 23.05
C THR A 189 -16.81 -28.62 21.64
N VAL A 190 -16.11 -27.98 20.75
CA VAL A 190 -16.37 -27.84 19.33
C VAL A 190 -15.19 -28.39 18.55
N THR A 191 -15.43 -28.98 17.39
CA THR A 191 -14.35 -29.45 16.52
C THR A 191 -14.25 -28.53 15.29
N ILE A 192 -13.10 -27.89 15.14
CA ILE A 192 -12.72 -27.15 13.94
C ILE A 192 -11.95 -28.09 13.02
N THR A 193 -12.37 -28.20 11.76
CA THR A 193 -11.63 -28.92 10.72
C THR A 193 -10.91 -27.93 9.83
N VAL A 194 -9.61 -28.15 9.59
CA VAL A 194 -8.78 -27.33 8.70
C VAL A 194 -8.48 -28.07 7.39
N ALA A 195 -8.13 -27.31 6.34
CA ALA A 195 -7.94 -27.81 4.99
C ALA A 195 -6.81 -28.84 4.89
N ASP A 196 -5.66 -28.52 5.48
CA ASP A 196 -4.46 -29.34 5.42
C ASP A 196 -4.16 -29.97 6.78
N PRO A 197 -3.53 -31.16 6.83
CA PRO A 197 -3.06 -31.75 8.07
C PRO A 197 -2.01 -30.86 8.76
N LEU A 198 -2.09 -30.74 10.08
CA LEU A 198 -1.17 -29.97 10.89
C LEU A 198 0.28 -30.46 10.71
N VAL A 199 1.19 -29.53 10.54
CA VAL A 199 2.65 -29.81 10.49
C VAL A 199 3.21 -29.98 11.89
N ASN A 200 2.71 -29.21 12.86
CA ASN A 200 3.17 -29.19 14.23
C ASN A 200 2.16 -29.86 15.18
N SER A 201 2.63 -30.22 16.36
CA SER A 201 1.77 -30.65 17.46
C SER A 201 1.57 -29.52 18.45
N PHE A 202 0.34 -29.35 18.92
CA PHE A 202 -0.05 -28.24 19.79
C PHE A 202 -0.62 -28.79 21.12
N ALA A 203 -0.19 -28.19 22.23
CA ALA A 203 -0.64 -28.56 23.56
C ALA A 203 -2.01 -27.93 23.89
N TYR A 204 -2.64 -28.43 24.96
CA TYR A 204 -3.80 -27.80 25.60
C TYR A 204 -3.52 -26.32 25.93
N GLY A 205 -4.49 -25.44 25.70
CA GLY A 205 -4.45 -24.03 26.03
C GLY A 205 -3.67 -23.15 25.02
N ILE A 206 -3.12 -23.73 23.94
CA ILE A 206 -2.50 -22.96 22.85
C ILE A 206 -3.59 -22.11 22.19
N MET A 207 -3.27 -20.85 21.94
CA MET A 207 -4.16 -19.89 21.31
C MET A 207 -4.34 -20.16 19.81
N ILE A 208 -5.54 -19.90 19.33
CA ILE A 208 -5.90 -19.87 17.92
C ILE A 208 -6.51 -18.50 17.66
N GLY A 209 -5.92 -17.73 16.77
CA GLY A 209 -6.45 -16.42 16.37
C GLY A 209 -6.77 -16.36 14.88
N GLU A 210 -7.89 -15.74 14.54
CA GLU A 210 -8.21 -15.43 13.17
C GLU A 210 -7.21 -14.41 12.61
N ARG A 211 -6.89 -14.54 11.32
CA ARG A 211 -6.00 -13.68 10.58
C ARG A 211 -6.70 -13.14 9.35
N GLN A 212 -6.74 -11.82 9.20
CA GLN A 212 -7.37 -11.18 8.08
C GLN A 212 -6.52 -10.05 7.49
N GLU A 213 -6.67 -9.82 6.18
CA GLU A 213 -6.17 -8.64 5.50
C GLU A 213 -7.17 -7.49 5.67
N VAL A 214 -6.67 -6.34 6.11
CA VAL A 214 -7.45 -5.11 6.29
C VAL A 214 -6.88 -4.02 5.41
N THR A 215 -7.72 -3.44 4.57
CA THR A 215 -7.34 -2.35 3.69
C THR A 215 -7.67 -1.00 4.32
N GLN A 216 -6.67 -0.15 4.43
CA GLN A 216 -6.82 1.27 4.71
C GLN A 216 -6.66 2.06 3.42
N VAL A 217 -7.59 2.94 3.12
CA VAL A 217 -7.47 3.85 1.98
C VAL A 217 -6.82 5.15 2.47
N ILE A 218 -5.77 5.58 1.78
CA ILE A 218 -5.17 6.89 1.96
C ILE A 218 -5.26 7.67 0.66
N THR A 219 -5.68 8.94 0.73
CA THR A 219 -5.67 9.84 -0.41
C THR A 219 -4.45 10.74 -0.28
N THR A 220 -3.59 10.72 -1.30
CA THR A 220 -2.43 11.61 -1.37
C THR A 220 -2.87 13.00 -1.83
N ASP A 221 -2.10 14.00 -1.46
CA ASP A 221 -2.30 15.40 -1.82
C ASP A 221 -1.41 15.84 -2.99
N SER A 222 -1.42 17.15 -3.26
CA SER A 222 -0.50 17.79 -4.19
C SER A 222 0.88 17.96 -3.59
N VAL A 223 1.91 17.77 -4.42
CA VAL A 223 3.29 18.10 -4.07
C VAL A 223 3.46 19.63 -4.12
N THR A 224 3.81 20.24 -3.00
CA THR A 224 3.87 21.71 -2.85
C THR A 224 5.20 22.32 -3.29
N ALA A 225 6.29 21.55 -3.25
CA ALA A 225 7.62 22.00 -3.64
C ALA A 225 8.44 20.90 -4.31
N GLY A 226 9.17 21.26 -5.39
CA GLY A 226 9.95 20.31 -6.17
C GLY A 226 9.06 19.34 -6.95
N VAL A 227 9.52 18.12 -7.15
CA VAL A 227 8.83 17.05 -7.89
C VAL A 227 8.46 15.85 -7.00
N THR A 228 8.83 15.87 -5.73
CA THR A 228 8.63 14.77 -4.80
C THR A 228 8.11 15.27 -3.47
N GLY A 229 7.07 14.63 -2.97
CA GLY A 229 6.54 14.79 -1.62
C GLY A 229 6.43 13.44 -0.91
N THR A 230 6.30 13.44 0.41
CA THR A 230 6.19 12.21 1.19
C THR A 230 5.13 12.31 2.28
N HIS A 231 4.41 11.19 2.51
CA HIS A 231 3.64 10.90 3.71
C HIS A 231 4.42 9.88 4.55
N SER A 232 4.63 10.16 5.81
CA SER A 232 5.23 9.24 6.79
C SER A 232 4.16 8.81 7.77
N LEU A 233 3.69 7.57 7.64
CA LEU A 233 2.53 7.04 8.33
C LEU A 233 2.96 6.19 9.52
N ILE A 234 2.50 6.54 10.71
CA ILE A 234 2.57 5.68 11.91
C ILE A 234 1.16 5.20 12.21
N THR A 235 0.93 3.89 12.10
CA THR A 235 -0.36 3.28 12.35
C THR A 235 -0.38 2.59 13.70
N THR A 236 -1.44 2.84 14.47
CA THR A 236 -1.79 2.16 15.72
C THR A 236 -2.98 1.26 15.46
N VAL A 237 -2.90 0.00 15.91
CA VAL A 237 -4.01 -0.95 15.87
C VAL A 237 -4.41 -1.25 17.31
N SER A 238 -5.60 -0.83 17.71
CA SER A 238 -6.11 -0.92 19.09
C SER A 238 -7.31 -1.85 19.21
N SER A 239 -7.43 -2.53 20.35
CA SER A 239 -8.65 -3.23 20.73
C SER A 239 -9.77 -2.22 20.98
N GLN A 240 -10.97 -2.48 20.46
CA GLN A 240 -12.15 -1.67 20.77
C GLN A 240 -12.70 -1.97 22.19
N THR A 241 -12.44 -3.17 22.70
CA THR A 241 -12.84 -3.58 24.07
C THR A 241 -12.02 -2.80 25.12
N ASP A 242 -10.76 -2.55 24.85
CA ASP A 242 -9.87 -1.72 25.68
C ASP A 242 -8.84 -1.01 24.80
N ASN A 243 -9.06 0.27 24.51
CA ASN A 243 -8.17 1.08 23.66
C ASN A 243 -6.81 1.39 24.31
N GLY A 244 -6.60 1.04 25.58
CA GLY A 244 -5.27 1.00 26.20
C GLY A 244 -4.44 -0.20 25.75
N ILE A 245 -5.07 -1.18 25.09
CA ILE A 245 -4.43 -2.37 24.52
C ILE A 245 -4.25 -2.17 23.02
N PHE A 246 -3.03 -1.92 22.57
CA PHE A 246 -2.72 -1.62 21.18
C PHE A 246 -1.31 -2.07 20.78
N ILE A 247 -1.08 -2.12 19.49
CA ILE A 247 0.25 -2.15 18.88
C ILE A 247 0.44 -0.90 18.03
N GLU A 248 1.58 -0.25 18.16
CA GLU A 248 1.95 0.90 17.34
C GLU A 248 3.13 0.53 16.45
N GLN A 249 3.08 0.98 15.22
CA GLN A 249 4.16 0.82 14.25
C GLN A 249 5.41 1.58 14.72
N THR A 250 6.54 0.87 14.80
CA THR A 250 7.82 1.45 15.27
C THR A 250 8.61 2.17 14.19
N THR A 251 8.37 1.83 12.92
CA THR A 251 9.01 2.45 11.76
C THR A 251 7.92 2.87 10.79
N ALA A 252 7.87 4.16 10.46
CA ALA A 252 6.84 4.69 9.57
C ALA A 252 6.83 3.98 8.21
N THR A 253 5.63 3.74 7.68
CA THR A 253 5.45 3.46 6.26
C THR A 253 5.56 4.78 5.50
N VAL A 254 6.49 4.87 4.57
CA VAL A 254 6.71 6.06 3.76
C VAL A 254 6.05 5.86 2.40
N LEU A 255 5.15 6.78 2.06
CA LEU A 255 4.59 6.90 0.72
C LEU A 255 5.27 8.08 0.03
N THR A 256 5.94 7.81 -1.08
CA THR A 256 6.57 8.84 -1.90
C THR A 256 5.64 9.16 -3.06
N VAL A 257 5.25 10.43 -3.20
CA VAL A 257 4.42 10.92 -4.29
C VAL A 257 5.27 11.75 -5.23
N ARG A 258 5.18 11.49 -6.53
CA ARG A 258 5.98 12.14 -7.56
C ARG A 258 5.09 12.85 -8.56
N ARG A 259 5.50 14.05 -8.98
CA ARG A 259 4.87 14.78 -10.09
C ARG A 259 5.86 15.05 -11.21
N PRO A 260 5.41 15.26 -12.46
CA PRO A 260 6.32 15.67 -13.53
C PRO A 260 6.92 17.05 -13.27
N GLY A 261 8.17 17.23 -13.69
CA GLY A 261 8.90 18.50 -13.63
C GLY A 261 9.26 19.00 -15.02
N LEU A 262 8.25 19.34 -15.85
CA LEU A 262 8.46 19.71 -17.23
C LEU A 262 9.09 21.09 -17.38
N THR A 263 10.03 21.17 -18.32
CA THR A 263 10.56 22.42 -18.87
C THR A 263 10.44 22.41 -20.38
N VAL A 264 10.23 23.58 -20.99
CA VAL A 264 10.18 23.73 -22.44
C VAL A 264 11.16 24.81 -22.89
N ASN A 265 11.91 24.51 -23.95
CA ASN A 265 12.81 25.46 -24.58
C ASN A 265 12.59 25.42 -26.10
N LYS A 266 12.64 26.60 -26.75
CA LYS A 266 12.50 26.73 -28.19
C LYS A 266 13.72 27.43 -28.79
N TYR A 267 14.22 26.87 -29.88
CA TYR A 267 15.41 27.31 -30.57
C TYR A 267 15.11 27.44 -32.06
N VAL A 268 15.96 28.19 -32.79
CA VAL A 268 15.84 28.40 -34.22
C VAL A 268 17.21 28.39 -34.88
N ARG A 269 17.27 27.95 -36.15
CA ARG A 269 18.41 28.16 -37.04
C ARG A 269 17.96 28.57 -38.43
N ASN A 270 18.76 29.35 -39.16
CA ASN A 270 18.57 29.59 -40.58
C ASN A 270 19.26 28.49 -41.38
N VAL A 271 18.52 27.68 -42.14
CA VAL A 271 19.06 26.56 -42.93
C VAL A 271 19.48 26.99 -44.35
N THR A 272 18.95 28.12 -44.85
CA THR A 272 19.32 28.70 -46.16
C THR A 272 20.61 29.49 -46.03
N THR A 273 20.65 30.43 -45.10
CA THR A 273 21.83 31.30 -44.85
C THR A 273 22.22 31.15 -43.36
N PRO A 274 23.10 30.18 -43.04
CA PRO A 274 23.45 29.91 -41.65
C PRO A 274 24.06 31.12 -40.95
N VAL A 275 23.41 31.51 -39.84
CA VAL A 275 23.80 32.63 -38.96
C VAL A 275 23.90 32.12 -37.55
N SER A 276 24.98 32.48 -36.84
CA SER A 276 25.11 32.16 -35.41
C SER A 276 24.32 33.12 -34.55
N GLY A 277 23.71 32.61 -33.49
CA GLY A 277 23.00 33.35 -32.45
C GLY A 277 23.62 33.16 -31.07
N ALA A 278 22.81 33.39 -30.03
CA ALA A 278 23.19 33.19 -28.62
C ALA A 278 22.51 31.91 -28.07
N ASP A 279 23.08 31.37 -27.00
CA ASP A 279 22.56 30.23 -26.24
C ASP A 279 22.29 29.01 -27.14
N ALA A 280 23.38 28.47 -27.69
CA ALA A 280 23.34 27.41 -28.68
C ALA A 280 23.07 26.05 -28.07
N ILE A 281 22.29 25.21 -28.79
CA ILE A 281 22.17 23.77 -28.58
C ILE A 281 22.59 23.03 -29.85
N THR A 282 23.42 21.99 -29.71
CA THR A 282 23.87 21.15 -30.83
C THR A 282 23.33 19.74 -30.69
N LEU A 283 22.57 19.26 -31.67
CA LEU A 283 22.01 17.92 -31.72
C LEU A 283 22.22 17.34 -33.12
N SER A 284 22.63 16.08 -33.18
CA SER A 284 22.84 15.34 -34.45
C SER A 284 23.65 16.12 -35.49
N GLY A 285 24.68 16.89 -35.03
CA GLY A 285 25.57 17.68 -35.88
C GLY A 285 24.98 19.03 -36.37
N ASN A 286 23.77 19.38 -35.95
CA ASN A 286 23.19 20.68 -36.26
C ASN A 286 23.15 21.55 -35.00
N THR A 287 23.27 22.89 -35.20
CA THR A 287 23.25 23.85 -34.08
C THR A 287 22.08 24.82 -34.26
N TRP A 288 21.26 24.95 -33.21
CA TRP A 288 20.18 25.91 -33.08
C TRP A 288 20.51 26.91 -31.96
N TYR A 289 19.84 28.06 -31.98
CA TYR A 289 20.10 29.15 -31.03
C TYR A 289 18.79 29.64 -30.42
N ALA A 290 18.83 30.02 -29.15
CA ALA A 290 17.64 30.55 -28.48
C ALA A 290 17.30 31.98 -28.94
N SER A 291 18.29 32.75 -29.45
CA SER A 291 18.06 34.10 -29.93
C SER A 291 19.16 34.56 -30.93
N GLY A 292 18.97 35.74 -31.52
CA GLY A 292 19.99 36.41 -32.36
C GLY A 292 20.15 35.85 -33.79
N VAL A 293 19.30 34.91 -34.19
CA VAL A 293 19.30 34.43 -35.59
C VAL A 293 18.50 35.38 -36.48
N SER A 294 19.03 35.69 -37.66
CA SER A 294 18.38 36.54 -38.68
C SER A 294 18.18 35.76 -39.99
N GLY A 295 17.27 36.26 -40.82
CA GLY A 295 16.99 35.71 -42.15
C GLY A 295 16.46 36.79 -43.10
N ASN A 296 16.55 36.52 -44.40
CA ASN A 296 15.97 37.35 -45.46
C ASN A 296 14.63 36.75 -45.95
N PRO A 297 13.78 37.51 -46.64
CA PRO A 297 12.66 36.91 -47.35
C PRO A 297 13.09 35.72 -48.22
N ALA A 298 12.29 34.66 -48.19
CA ALA A 298 12.55 33.33 -48.77
C ALA A 298 13.60 32.45 -48.07
N ASP A 299 14.24 32.91 -47.00
CA ASP A 299 15.07 31.99 -46.17
C ASP A 299 14.19 31.00 -45.41
N VAL A 300 14.68 29.75 -45.32
CA VAL A 300 14.03 28.70 -44.53
C VAL A 300 14.60 28.69 -43.14
N MET A 301 13.74 28.87 -42.15
CA MET A 301 14.04 28.80 -40.74
C MET A 301 13.60 27.43 -40.19
N GLU A 302 14.45 26.81 -39.41
CA GLU A 302 14.11 25.56 -38.74
C GLU A 302 14.03 25.77 -37.21
N TYR A 303 12.90 25.48 -36.64
CA TYR A 303 12.67 25.52 -35.20
C TYR A 303 12.96 24.17 -34.59
N LEU A 304 13.47 24.18 -33.35
CA LEU A 304 13.62 23.03 -32.46
C LEU A 304 12.91 23.38 -31.16
N ILE A 305 11.95 22.54 -30.74
CA ILE A 305 11.34 22.60 -29.43
C ILE A 305 11.81 21.40 -28.63
N VAL A 306 12.22 21.63 -27.39
CA VAL A 306 12.67 20.61 -26.44
C VAL A 306 11.79 20.67 -25.21
N VAL A 307 11.04 19.61 -24.96
CA VAL A 307 10.29 19.38 -23.71
C VAL A 307 11.07 18.37 -22.90
N SER A 308 11.41 18.71 -21.67
CA SER A 308 12.23 17.86 -20.81
C SER A 308 11.56 17.62 -19.46
N ASN A 309 11.57 16.38 -19.00
CA ASN A 309 11.27 15.94 -17.65
C ASN A 309 12.58 15.52 -16.98
N SER A 310 13.48 16.51 -16.81
CA SER A 310 14.91 16.26 -16.55
C SER A 310 15.28 15.81 -15.14
N ASP A 311 14.37 15.97 -14.18
CA ASP A 311 14.62 15.53 -12.80
C ASP A 311 14.45 13.99 -12.72
N PRO A 312 15.48 13.24 -12.29
CA PRO A 312 15.38 11.78 -12.19
C PRO A 312 14.41 11.29 -11.12
N ASP A 313 14.03 12.17 -10.19
CA ASP A 313 13.07 11.90 -9.14
C ASP A 313 11.64 12.35 -9.50
N ALA A 314 11.42 12.88 -10.70
CA ALA A 314 10.10 13.29 -11.17
C ALA A 314 9.16 12.09 -11.42
N GLY A 315 7.86 12.36 -11.43
CA GLY A 315 6.86 11.45 -12.00
C GLY A 315 6.87 11.48 -13.53
N ASN A 316 6.25 10.50 -14.16
CA ASN A 316 6.05 10.52 -15.60
C ASN A 316 5.06 11.64 -15.98
N ALA A 317 5.35 12.35 -17.07
CA ALA A 317 4.38 13.22 -17.70
C ALA A 317 3.62 12.43 -18.78
N THR A 318 2.32 12.62 -18.87
CA THR A 318 1.44 11.96 -19.85
C THR A 318 0.61 13.00 -20.58
N GLY A 319 0.14 12.67 -21.78
CA GLY A 319 -0.72 13.56 -22.54
C GLY A 319 -0.02 14.84 -23.01
N ILE A 320 1.24 14.76 -23.41
CA ILE A 320 2.06 15.93 -23.77
C ILE A 320 1.72 16.40 -25.18
N VAL A 321 1.05 17.53 -25.29
CA VAL A 321 0.73 18.17 -26.57
C VAL A 321 1.47 19.49 -26.68
N ILE A 322 2.29 19.64 -27.71
CA ILE A 322 2.94 20.90 -28.08
C ILE A 322 2.02 21.61 -29.07
N VAL A 323 1.61 22.84 -28.76
CA VAL A 323 0.80 23.70 -29.64
C VAL A 323 1.64 24.88 -30.03
N ASP A 324 2.00 24.98 -31.32
CA ASP A 324 2.88 26.03 -31.85
C ASP A 324 2.23 26.83 -33.00
N PRO A 325 1.70 28.02 -32.71
CA PRO A 325 1.21 28.90 -33.76
C PRO A 325 2.35 29.33 -34.68
N ILE A 326 2.11 29.26 -36.00
CA ILE A 326 3.09 29.70 -37.00
C ILE A 326 3.23 31.24 -36.93
N PRO A 327 4.48 31.76 -36.83
CA PRO A 327 4.70 33.19 -36.71
C PRO A 327 4.17 33.96 -37.92
N GLN A 328 3.67 35.20 -37.69
CA GLN A 328 3.32 36.10 -38.77
C GLN A 328 4.51 36.35 -39.69
N PHE A 329 4.24 36.55 -40.97
CA PHE A 329 5.24 36.74 -42.05
C PHE A 329 6.12 35.51 -42.26
N THR A 330 5.60 34.32 -41.91
CA THR A 330 6.21 33.05 -42.28
C THR A 330 5.15 32.05 -42.73
N THR A 331 5.55 31.16 -43.64
CA THR A 331 4.70 30.09 -44.17
C THR A 331 5.26 28.74 -43.70
N PHE A 332 4.43 27.87 -43.11
CA PHE A 332 4.81 26.52 -42.73
C PHE A 332 5.23 25.68 -43.96
N VAL A 333 6.28 24.87 -43.78
CA VAL A 333 6.76 23.98 -44.83
C VAL A 333 6.32 22.55 -44.50
N SER A 334 5.27 22.07 -45.17
CA SER A 334 4.72 20.72 -44.99
C SER A 334 5.76 19.61 -45.26
N GLY A 335 5.63 18.50 -44.55
CA GLY A 335 6.54 17.33 -44.62
C GLY A 335 7.91 17.55 -43.94
N THR A 336 8.06 18.61 -43.14
CA THR A 336 9.33 18.91 -42.46
C THR A 336 9.32 18.60 -40.97
N VAL A 337 8.17 18.15 -40.41
CA VAL A 337 8.07 17.78 -38.99
C VAL A 337 8.82 16.49 -38.73
N SER A 338 9.67 16.51 -37.74
CA SER A 338 10.36 15.30 -37.26
C SER A 338 10.42 15.30 -35.72
N LEU A 339 10.09 14.17 -35.13
CA LEU A 339 9.99 13.97 -33.68
C LEU A 339 11.04 12.96 -33.18
N ASP A 340 11.80 13.33 -32.17
CA ASP A 340 12.58 12.44 -31.30
C ASP A 340 11.80 12.31 -29.98
N ALA A 341 10.95 11.28 -29.89
CA ALA A 341 9.95 11.14 -28.83
C ALA A 341 10.52 10.99 -27.42
N THR A 342 11.73 10.41 -27.28
CA THR A 342 12.37 10.10 -25.98
C THR A 342 13.77 10.72 -25.81
N GLY A 343 14.16 11.61 -26.73
CA GLY A 343 15.43 12.36 -26.61
C GLY A 343 16.70 11.58 -26.89
N THR A 344 16.60 10.47 -27.60
CA THR A 344 17.74 9.60 -27.96
C THR A 344 18.63 10.17 -29.07
N GLY A 345 18.19 11.27 -29.71
CA GLY A 345 18.85 11.87 -30.87
C GLY A 345 18.38 11.31 -32.21
N THR A 346 17.41 10.41 -32.21
CA THR A 346 16.84 9.82 -33.43
C THR A 346 15.53 10.52 -33.78
N PHE A 347 15.57 11.38 -34.79
CA PHE A 347 14.39 12.06 -35.31
C PHE A 347 13.68 11.20 -36.35
N VAL A 348 12.39 10.97 -36.16
CA VAL A 348 11.51 10.25 -37.07
C VAL A 348 10.58 11.27 -37.77
N SER A 349 10.53 11.25 -39.09
CA SER A 349 9.63 12.12 -39.85
C SER A 349 8.18 11.81 -39.52
N GLN A 350 7.40 12.86 -39.29
CA GLN A 350 5.94 12.79 -39.01
C GLN A 350 5.16 13.32 -40.24
N GLY A 351 4.03 12.68 -40.48
CA GLY A 351 2.98 13.32 -41.33
C GLY A 351 2.42 14.54 -40.58
N ASP A 352 1.99 15.54 -41.32
CA ASP A 352 1.40 16.77 -40.79
C ASP A 352 -0.02 17.01 -41.32
N ASP A 353 -0.61 16.00 -41.94
CA ASP A 353 -2.03 16.00 -42.32
C ASP A 353 -2.89 15.64 -41.08
N VAL A 354 -4.04 16.31 -40.94
CA VAL A 354 -5.04 16.02 -39.88
C VAL A 354 -5.51 14.56 -39.98
N ASP A 355 -5.68 13.88 -38.84
CA ASP A 355 -6.12 12.47 -38.73
C ASP A 355 -5.15 11.50 -39.47
N SER A 356 -3.87 11.82 -39.54
CA SER A 356 -2.88 10.98 -40.25
C SER A 356 -2.42 9.76 -39.46
N GLY A 357 -2.70 9.68 -38.15
CA GLY A 357 -2.19 8.68 -37.26
C GLY A 357 -0.68 8.79 -37.01
N SER A 358 -0.06 9.93 -37.35
CA SER A 358 1.30 10.28 -36.95
C SER A 358 1.29 11.15 -35.69
N ALA A 359 2.43 11.46 -35.12
CA ALA A 359 2.50 12.25 -33.90
C ALA A 359 2.48 13.78 -34.16
N ALA A 360 2.00 14.21 -35.29
CA ALA A 360 1.87 15.65 -35.61
C ALA A 360 0.74 15.92 -36.61
N GLU A 361 0.15 17.09 -36.49
CA GLU A 361 -0.81 17.64 -37.47
C GLU A 361 -0.63 19.15 -37.61
N PHE A 362 -0.99 19.68 -38.80
CA PHE A 362 -0.98 21.09 -39.07
C PHE A 362 -2.37 21.60 -39.45
N ASP A 363 -2.93 22.46 -38.61
CA ASP A 363 -4.14 23.23 -38.94
C ASP A 363 -3.80 24.48 -39.76
N ALA A 364 -4.19 24.52 -41.01
CA ALA A 364 -3.97 25.65 -41.90
C ALA A 364 -4.94 26.82 -41.68
N SER A 365 -5.82 26.78 -40.70
CA SER A 365 -6.74 27.88 -40.40
C SER A 365 -6.00 29.10 -39.83
N GLY A 366 -6.40 30.29 -40.26
CA GLY A 366 -5.74 31.53 -39.83
C GLY A 366 -4.28 31.63 -40.29
N ASN A 367 -3.36 31.86 -39.39
CA ASN A 367 -1.91 31.83 -39.65
C ASN A 367 -1.30 30.41 -39.58
N GLY A 368 -2.10 29.42 -39.24
CA GLY A 368 -1.67 28.05 -39.03
C GLY A 368 -1.20 27.74 -37.59
N VAL A 369 -1.50 26.52 -37.16
CA VAL A 369 -1.04 25.97 -35.85
C VAL A 369 -0.51 24.55 -36.05
N LEU A 370 0.70 24.32 -35.60
CA LEU A 370 1.26 22.97 -35.53
C LEU A 370 0.96 22.36 -34.16
N TYR A 371 0.33 21.20 -34.17
CA TYR A 371 0.17 20.35 -32.99
C TYR A 371 1.17 19.18 -33.05
N VAL A 372 1.83 18.87 -31.95
CA VAL A 372 2.73 17.70 -31.87
C VAL A 372 2.42 16.92 -30.59
N TYR A 373 2.03 15.68 -30.73
CA TYR A 373 1.72 14.72 -29.69
C TYR A 373 3.02 14.08 -29.19
N ALA A 374 3.71 14.83 -28.32
CA ALA A 374 5.08 14.53 -27.90
C ALA A 374 5.15 13.40 -26.87
N GLY A 375 6.31 12.77 -26.75
CA GLY A 375 6.53 11.63 -25.85
C GLY A 375 6.30 10.28 -26.54
N LEU A 376 6.55 9.21 -25.82
CA LEU A 376 6.40 7.84 -26.32
C LEU A 376 4.92 7.49 -26.47
N GLY A 377 4.52 7.03 -27.66
CA GLY A 377 3.14 6.60 -27.96
C GLY A 377 2.17 7.74 -28.26
N GLY A 378 2.65 8.97 -28.46
CA GLY A 378 1.81 10.06 -28.94
C GLY A 378 1.43 9.86 -30.40
N ASP A 379 0.17 10.09 -30.76
CA ASP A 379 -0.37 9.96 -32.10
C ASP A 379 -1.57 10.89 -32.35
N ASP A 380 -1.95 11.02 -33.62
CA ASP A 380 -3.11 11.78 -34.13
C ASP A 380 -4.18 10.80 -34.64
N SER A 381 -4.57 9.85 -33.81
CA SER A 381 -5.56 8.82 -34.15
C SER A 381 -7.00 9.23 -33.88
N GLU A 382 -7.22 10.27 -33.06
CA GLU A 382 -8.55 10.78 -32.74
C GLU A 382 -9.03 11.81 -33.78
N PRO A 383 -10.30 11.71 -34.26
CA PRO A 383 -10.79 12.59 -35.31
C PRO A 383 -10.88 14.04 -34.87
N GLY A 384 -10.38 14.92 -35.74
CA GLY A 384 -10.51 16.37 -35.62
C GLY A 384 -9.23 17.08 -35.20
N VAL A 385 -9.12 18.34 -35.55
CA VAL A 385 -7.93 19.17 -35.33
C VAL A 385 -7.63 19.33 -33.85
N GLY A 386 -6.40 19.00 -33.43
CA GLY A 386 -5.90 19.16 -32.06
C GLY A 386 -6.42 18.11 -31.06
N ASN A 387 -7.04 17.04 -31.55
CA ASN A 387 -7.66 16.00 -30.73
C ASN A 387 -6.79 14.74 -30.54
N GLY A 388 -5.60 14.65 -31.12
CA GLY A 388 -4.69 13.54 -30.95
C GLY A 388 -4.22 13.36 -29.50
N GLU A 389 -3.74 12.17 -29.17
CA GLU A 389 -3.29 11.81 -27.83
C GLU A 389 -1.78 12.08 -27.64
N GLY A 390 -1.45 12.92 -26.69
CA GLY A 390 -0.06 13.13 -26.25
C GLY A 390 0.54 11.88 -25.62
N GLY A 391 1.82 11.64 -25.88
CA GLY A 391 2.56 10.49 -25.36
C GLY A 391 3.03 10.65 -23.91
N VAL A 392 3.90 9.72 -23.50
CA VAL A 392 4.50 9.66 -22.15
C VAL A 392 5.96 10.11 -22.22
N LEU A 393 6.39 10.91 -21.25
CA LEU A 393 7.78 11.31 -21.04
C LEU A 393 8.19 10.92 -19.62
N ALA A 394 9.03 9.91 -19.51
CA ALA A 394 9.49 9.42 -18.21
C ALA A 394 10.45 10.41 -17.53
N ALA A 395 10.73 10.19 -16.25
CA ALA A 395 11.74 10.93 -15.50
C ALA A 395 13.12 10.84 -16.19
N GLY A 396 13.81 11.96 -16.31
CA GLY A 396 15.11 12.06 -16.97
C GLY A 396 15.08 12.12 -18.50
N GLU A 397 13.91 12.00 -19.13
CA GLU A 397 13.76 12.02 -20.59
C GLU A 397 13.46 13.42 -21.16
N SER A 398 13.61 13.55 -22.47
CA SER A 398 13.24 14.73 -23.25
C SER A 398 12.56 14.31 -24.54
N SER A 399 11.56 15.05 -24.97
CA SER A 399 11.01 14.94 -26.33
C SER A 399 11.40 16.15 -27.13
N ARG A 400 11.76 15.96 -28.41
CA ARG A 400 12.28 17.01 -29.28
C ARG A 400 11.58 16.98 -30.61
N VAL A 401 11.12 18.13 -31.07
CA VAL A 401 10.51 18.29 -32.40
C VAL A 401 11.24 19.35 -33.21
N VAL A 402 11.45 19.07 -34.47
CA VAL A 402 11.92 20.05 -35.47
C VAL A 402 10.87 20.22 -36.55
N PHE A 403 10.72 21.45 -37.06
CA PHE A 403 9.90 21.78 -38.21
C PHE A 403 10.42 23.04 -38.89
N ARG A 404 9.97 23.32 -40.09
CA ARG A 404 10.45 24.47 -40.90
C ARG A 404 9.35 25.42 -41.27
N VAL A 405 9.74 26.70 -41.41
CA VAL A 405 8.94 27.76 -42.02
C VAL A 405 9.80 28.54 -43.04
N THR A 406 9.15 29.15 -44.00
CA THR A 406 9.80 30.08 -44.93
C THR A 406 9.43 31.50 -44.52
N ILE A 407 10.36 32.45 -44.52
CA ILE A 407 10.10 33.90 -44.35
C ILE A 407 9.44 34.40 -45.61
N ASP A 408 8.29 35.09 -45.51
CA ASP A 408 7.50 35.59 -46.64
C ASP A 408 8.20 36.75 -47.34
#